data_65091133d1e3a0c5c30cdc8a8037f605
#
_entry.id   65091133d1e3a0c5c30cdc8a8037f605
#
_cell.length_a   1.000
_cell.length_b   1.000
_cell.length_c   1.000
_cell.angle_alpha   90.00
_cell.angle_beta   90.00
_cell.angle_gamma   90.00
#
_symmetry.space_group_name_H-M   'P 1'
#
loop_
_entity.id
_entity.type
_entity.pdbx_description
1 polymer ?
#
loop_
_entity_poly.entity_id
_entity_poly.type
_entity_poly.pdbx_seq_one_letter_code
_entity_poly.pdbx_strand_id
1 'polypeptide(L)'
;MRANLAMALLHSPELLLLDEPTLGLDVLAKRRMIDFLRRINADRGVTMLITSHDMDDLFEMARRILLINKGALAFDGDLKKLTALTGDRRTVRLSTSGGGAPVLPGARLTAAEDGRYTFEYDAAETSPEAIFSAIARVSGVQDVELAREPIESVIGRLYRGWQDAEGAIL
;
A
#
# COMPACT_ATOMS: atom_id res chain seq x y z
N MET A 1 -20.99 -6.73 15.34
CA MET A 1 -20.62 -5.77 14.27
C MET A 1 -21.63 -5.69 13.11
N ARG A 2 -21.96 -6.78 12.38
CA ARG A 2 -22.94 -6.73 11.24
C ARG A 2 -24.32 -6.17 11.64
N ALA A 3 -24.85 -6.53 12.82
CA ALA A 3 -26.12 -6.00 13.32
C ALA A 3 -26.06 -4.49 13.56
N ASN A 4 -24.96 -3.97 14.13
CA ASN A 4 -24.79 -2.54 14.35
C ASN A 4 -24.73 -1.74 13.04
N LEU A 5 -24.04 -2.28 12.03
CA LEU A 5 -24.01 -1.68 10.71
C LEU A 5 -25.39 -1.66 10.03
N ALA A 6 -26.15 -2.76 10.15
CA ALA A 6 -27.52 -2.82 9.65
C ALA A 6 -28.42 -1.79 10.35
N MET A 7 -28.31 -1.65 11.67
CA MET A 7 -29.03 -0.64 12.43
C MET A 7 -28.65 0.79 12.00
N ALA A 8 -27.38 1.07 11.82
CA ALA A 8 -26.90 2.38 11.38
C ALA A 8 -27.42 2.77 9.98
N LEU A 9 -27.68 1.79 9.11
CA LEU A 9 -28.18 2.01 7.76
C LEU A 9 -29.72 2.10 7.65
N LEU A 10 -30.46 1.73 8.71
CA LEU A 10 -31.93 1.74 8.67
C LEU A 10 -32.52 3.13 8.44
N HIS A 11 -31.87 4.18 8.88
CA HIS A 11 -32.36 5.55 8.78
C HIS A 11 -31.88 6.26 7.52
N SER A 12 -31.23 5.55 6.58
CA SER A 12 -30.64 6.12 5.36
C SER A 12 -29.75 7.36 5.65
N PRO A 13 -28.68 7.19 6.44
CA PRO A 13 -27.83 8.30 6.84
C PRO A 13 -27.08 8.91 5.65
N GLU A 14 -26.82 10.21 5.68
CA GLU A 14 -25.95 10.89 4.72
C GLU A 14 -24.45 10.67 5.04
N LEU A 15 -24.13 10.46 6.32
CA LEU A 15 -22.79 10.22 6.84
C LEU A 15 -22.76 8.97 7.73
N LEU A 16 -21.82 8.09 7.48
CA LEU A 16 -21.58 6.88 8.25
C LEU A 16 -20.15 6.90 8.80
N LEU A 17 -20.02 6.76 10.12
CA LEU A 17 -18.74 6.66 10.80
C LEU A 17 -18.49 5.18 11.14
N LEU A 18 -17.39 4.64 10.65
CA LEU A 18 -17.02 3.23 10.82
C LEU A 18 -15.62 3.14 11.44
N ASP A 19 -15.60 2.60 12.64
CA ASP A 19 -14.36 2.34 13.34
C ASP A 19 -14.00 0.86 13.18
N GLU A 20 -12.88 0.60 12.50
CA GLU A 20 -12.33 -0.74 12.22
C GLU A 20 -13.36 -1.74 11.68
N PRO A 21 -14.08 -1.45 10.57
CA PRO A 21 -15.21 -2.28 10.12
C PRO A 21 -14.83 -3.69 9.65
N THR A 22 -13.56 -3.97 9.41
CA THR A 22 -13.03 -5.26 8.95
C THR A 22 -12.30 -6.05 10.03
N LEU A 23 -12.11 -5.46 11.22
CA LEU A 23 -11.37 -6.07 12.32
C LEU A 23 -12.00 -7.39 12.77
N GLY A 24 -11.17 -8.43 12.90
CA GLY A 24 -11.59 -9.76 13.37
C GLY A 24 -12.43 -10.56 12.39
N LEU A 25 -12.53 -10.13 11.14
CA LEU A 25 -13.18 -10.90 10.08
C LEU A 25 -12.16 -11.83 9.38
N ASP A 26 -12.63 -13.02 8.99
CA ASP A 26 -11.88 -13.85 8.06
C ASP A 26 -11.81 -13.21 6.66
N VAL A 27 -10.90 -13.70 5.80
CA VAL A 27 -10.63 -13.12 4.47
C VAL A 27 -11.89 -12.99 3.61
N LEU A 28 -12.77 -14.00 3.63
CA LEU A 28 -13.99 -13.96 2.83
C LEU A 28 -15.03 -12.99 3.40
N ALA A 29 -15.18 -12.95 4.71
CA ALA A 29 -16.07 -12.02 5.39
C ALA A 29 -15.59 -10.56 5.24
N LYS A 30 -14.28 -10.33 5.30
CA LYS A 30 -13.63 -9.05 5.06
C LYS A 30 -13.95 -8.54 3.65
N ARG A 31 -13.70 -9.35 2.62
CA ARG A 31 -13.99 -9.02 1.22
C ARG A 31 -15.45 -8.66 1.01
N ARG A 32 -16.38 -9.47 1.55
CA ARG A 32 -17.82 -9.18 1.46
C ARG A 32 -18.21 -7.88 2.15
N MET A 33 -17.55 -7.53 3.25
CA MET A 33 -17.77 -6.26 3.95
C MET A 33 -17.32 -5.08 3.11
N ILE A 34 -16.12 -5.14 2.55
CA ILE A 34 -15.57 -4.11 1.66
C ILE A 34 -16.50 -3.90 0.45
N ASP A 35 -16.89 -4.98 -0.24
CA ASP A 35 -17.80 -4.91 -1.39
C ASP A 35 -19.16 -4.34 -1.02
N PHE A 36 -19.67 -4.65 0.17
CA PHE A 36 -20.93 -4.13 0.67
C PHE A 36 -20.84 -2.62 0.92
N LEU A 37 -19.79 -2.14 1.62
CA LEU A 37 -19.58 -0.72 1.90
C LEU A 37 -19.40 0.09 0.60
N ARG A 38 -18.64 -0.44 -0.36
CA ARG A 38 -18.46 0.19 -1.68
C ARG A 38 -19.78 0.32 -2.44
N ARG A 39 -20.64 -0.71 -2.39
CA ARG A 39 -21.97 -0.65 -3.01
C ARG A 39 -22.88 0.40 -2.34
N ILE A 40 -22.93 0.43 -1.03
CA ILE A 40 -23.73 1.44 -0.30
C ILE A 40 -23.27 2.86 -0.66
N ASN A 41 -21.95 3.10 -0.72
CA ASN A 41 -21.43 4.40 -1.14
C ASN A 41 -21.81 4.73 -2.59
N ALA A 42 -21.69 3.77 -3.52
CA ALA A 42 -21.98 3.98 -4.94
C ALA A 42 -23.48 4.17 -5.20
N ASP A 43 -24.33 3.31 -4.61
CA ASP A 43 -25.76 3.25 -4.92
C ASP A 43 -26.60 4.31 -4.18
N ARG A 44 -26.17 4.65 -2.95
CA ARG A 44 -26.92 5.57 -2.07
C ARG A 44 -26.25 6.91 -1.84
N GLY A 45 -25.01 7.10 -2.31
CA GLY A 45 -24.25 8.34 -2.12
C GLY A 45 -23.86 8.61 -0.65
N VAL A 46 -23.90 7.60 0.23
CA VAL A 46 -23.56 7.76 1.65
C VAL A 46 -22.11 8.13 1.80
N THR A 47 -21.81 9.24 2.43
CA THR A 47 -20.43 9.59 2.81
C THR A 47 -19.97 8.70 3.93
N MET A 48 -18.78 8.13 3.81
CA MET A 48 -18.23 7.23 4.84
C MET A 48 -16.89 7.75 5.35
N LEU A 49 -16.75 7.86 6.66
CA LEU A 49 -15.46 8.04 7.33
C LEU A 49 -15.10 6.73 8.01
N ILE A 50 -13.99 6.14 7.56
CA ILE A 50 -13.58 4.79 7.96
C ILE A 50 -12.20 4.88 8.60
N THR A 51 -12.03 4.30 9.79
CA THR A 51 -10.72 4.03 10.36
C THR A 51 -10.34 2.58 10.10
N SER A 52 -9.08 2.31 9.85
CA SER A 52 -8.49 0.98 9.84
C SER A 52 -7.00 1.07 10.11
N HIS A 53 -6.44 0.03 10.73
CA HIS A 53 -5.01 -0.21 10.81
C HIS A 53 -4.51 -1.11 9.68
N ASP A 54 -5.42 -1.74 8.92
CA ASP A 54 -5.12 -2.52 7.72
C ASP A 54 -5.17 -1.58 6.51
N MET A 55 -3.99 -1.27 5.97
CA MET A 55 -3.86 -0.30 4.89
C MET A 55 -4.42 -0.81 3.58
N ASP A 56 -4.30 -2.09 3.29
CA ASP A 56 -4.84 -2.69 2.06
C ASP A 56 -6.36 -2.53 2.02
N ASP A 57 -7.04 -2.76 3.16
CA ASP A 57 -8.48 -2.54 3.29
C ASP A 57 -8.86 -1.07 3.04
N LEU A 58 -8.10 -0.12 3.62
CA LEU A 58 -8.36 1.32 3.41
C LEU A 58 -8.24 1.70 1.94
N PHE A 59 -7.22 1.20 1.23
CA PHE A 59 -7.02 1.52 -0.18
C PHE A 59 -8.06 0.87 -1.10
N GLU A 60 -8.61 -0.27 -0.71
CA GLU A 60 -9.74 -0.85 -1.42
C GLU A 60 -11.03 -0.04 -1.22
N MET A 61 -11.23 0.56 -0.03
CA MET A 61 -12.47 1.26 0.33
C MET A 61 -12.44 2.75 0.03
N ALA A 62 -11.33 3.43 0.31
CA ALA A 62 -11.26 4.89 0.36
C ALA A 62 -10.64 5.49 -0.91
N ARG A 63 -11.24 6.57 -1.42
CA ARG A 63 -10.66 7.40 -2.49
C ARG A 63 -9.83 8.55 -1.95
N ARG A 64 -10.10 8.99 -0.72
CA ARG A 64 -9.40 10.07 -0.01
C ARG A 64 -8.90 9.55 1.31
N ILE A 65 -7.67 9.86 1.63
CA ILE A 65 -6.95 9.38 2.80
C ILE A 65 -6.57 10.60 3.63
N LEU A 66 -6.83 10.50 4.92
CA LEU A 66 -6.42 11.48 5.92
C LEU A 66 -5.42 10.80 6.86
N LEU A 67 -4.19 11.33 6.95
CA LEU A 67 -3.22 10.88 7.96
C LEU A 67 -3.15 11.89 9.08
N ILE A 68 -3.31 11.41 10.30
CA ILE A 68 -3.21 12.23 11.51
C ILE A 68 -1.91 11.86 12.21
N ASN A 69 -1.09 12.86 12.51
CA ASN A 69 0.13 12.73 13.30
C ASN A 69 0.10 13.71 14.46
N LYS A 70 0.32 13.23 15.69
CA LYS A 70 0.34 14.07 16.91
C LYS A 70 -0.85 15.04 17.04
N GLY A 71 -2.04 14.58 16.61
CA GLY A 71 -3.26 15.37 16.68
C GLY A 71 -3.44 16.40 15.55
N ALA A 72 -2.49 16.51 14.62
CA ALA A 72 -2.58 17.38 13.45
C ALA A 72 -2.84 16.57 12.17
N LEU A 73 -3.56 17.17 11.21
CA LEU A 73 -3.73 16.59 9.88
C LEU A 73 -2.42 16.73 9.11
N ALA A 74 -1.73 15.63 8.92
CA ALA A 74 -0.41 15.58 8.28
C ALA A 74 -0.48 15.30 6.76
N PHE A 75 -1.56 14.63 6.30
CA PHE A 75 -1.80 14.39 4.88
C PHE A 75 -3.30 14.36 4.59
N ASP A 76 -3.66 14.91 3.43
CA ASP A 76 -5.00 14.88 2.87
C ASP A 76 -4.91 14.71 1.34
N GLY A 77 -5.28 13.56 0.85
CA GLY A 77 -5.19 13.26 -0.58
C GLY A 77 -5.58 11.84 -0.94
N ASP A 78 -5.32 11.48 -2.19
CA ASP A 78 -5.47 10.12 -2.69
C ASP A 78 -4.15 9.32 -2.58
N LEU A 79 -4.23 8.02 -2.87
CA LEU A 79 -3.06 7.13 -2.85
C LEU A 79 -1.96 7.60 -3.82
N LYS A 80 -2.31 8.17 -4.99
CA LYS A 80 -1.32 8.63 -5.96
C LYS A 80 -0.51 9.79 -5.41
N LYS A 81 -1.17 10.73 -4.73
CA LYS A 81 -0.49 11.83 -4.05
C LYS A 81 0.39 11.34 -2.91
N LEU A 82 -0.10 10.35 -2.14
CA LEU A 82 0.66 9.76 -1.05
C LEU A 82 1.95 9.09 -1.55
N THR A 83 1.85 8.27 -2.59
CA THR A 83 3.02 7.60 -3.20
C THR A 83 3.97 8.59 -3.88
N ALA A 84 3.45 9.66 -4.47
CA ALA A 84 4.28 10.70 -5.07
C ALA A 84 5.16 11.45 -4.06
N LEU A 85 4.74 11.55 -2.78
CA LEU A 85 5.55 12.15 -1.71
C LEU A 85 6.73 11.28 -1.29
N THR A 86 6.69 9.98 -1.54
CA THR A 86 7.67 9.01 -1.04
C THR A 86 8.45 8.28 -2.13
N GLY A 87 8.17 8.57 -3.41
CA GLY A 87 8.67 7.83 -4.57
C GLY A 87 7.82 6.57 -4.86
N ASP A 88 7.88 6.06 -6.09
CA ASP A 88 7.25 4.79 -6.50
C ASP A 88 8.28 3.65 -6.36
N ARG A 89 8.62 3.32 -5.10
CA ARG A 89 9.57 2.23 -4.83
C ARG A 89 8.93 0.88 -5.11
N ARG A 90 9.72 0.04 -5.78
CA ARG A 90 9.32 -1.32 -6.12
C ARG A 90 10.41 -2.31 -5.74
N THR A 91 9.98 -3.52 -5.44
CA THR A 91 10.85 -4.64 -5.11
C THR A 91 10.78 -5.67 -6.23
N VAL A 92 11.93 -6.13 -6.68
CA VAL A 92 12.08 -7.29 -7.56
C VAL A 92 12.68 -8.40 -6.75
N ARG A 93 11.98 -9.53 -6.66
CA ARG A 93 12.54 -10.78 -6.15
C ARG A 93 12.81 -11.69 -7.34
N LEU A 94 14.03 -12.17 -7.43
CA LEU A 94 14.50 -13.00 -8.52
C LEU A 94 15.13 -14.26 -7.96
N SER A 95 14.74 -15.43 -8.43
CA SER A 95 15.46 -16.68 -8.15
C SER A 95 16.11 -17.23 -9.41
N THR A 96 17.36 -17.71 -9.26
CA THR A 96 18.16 -18.29 -10.36
C THR A 96 18.75 -19.64 -9.97
N SER A 97 18.94 -20.52 -10.94
CA SER A 97 19.55 -21.84 -10.73
C SER A 97 21.07 -21.82 -10.58
N GLY A 98 21.70 -20.68 -10.65
CA GLY A 98 23.16 -20.52 -10.51
C GLY A 98 23.63 -19.16 -11.00
N GLY A 99 24.90 -18.84 -10.71
CA GLY A 99 25.51 -17.56 -11.04
C GLY A 99 25.52 -16.59 -9.84
N GLY A 100 26.22 -15.48 -10.01
CA GLY A 100 26.22 -14.38 -9.03
C GLY A 100 24.97 -13.50 -9.16
N ALA A 101 24.84 -12.53 -8.26
CA ALA A 101 23.75 -11.56 -8.31
C ALA A 101 23.76 -10.80 -9.66
N PRO A 102 22.65 -10.81 -10.40
CA PRO A 102 22.58 -10.07 -11.65
C PRO A 102 22.61 -8.56 -11.38
N VAL A 103 23.04 -7.80 -12.41
CA VAL A 103 22.98 -6.35 -12.36
C VAL A 103 21.69 -5.89 -13.04
N LEU A 104 20.83 -5.23 -12.28
CA LEU A 104 19.61 -4.62 -12.79
C LEU A 104 19.77 -3.08 -12.85
N PRO A 105 19.45 -2.43 -13.99
CA PRO A 105 19.65 -0.99 -14.14
C PRO A 105 18.81 -0.20 -13.13
N GLY A 106 19.42 0.77 -12.46
CA GLY A 106 18.73 1.63 -11.49
C GLY A 106 18.21 0.91 -10.25
N ALA A 107 18.52 -0.39 -10.07
CA ALA A 107 18.08 -1.17 -8.93
C ALA A 107 19.25 -1.47 -7.98
N ARG A 108 18.97 -1.38 -6.69
CA ARG A 108 19.91 -1.70 -5.61
C ARG A 108 19.62 -3.10 -5.07
N LEU A 109 20.64 -3.94 -5.02
CA LEU A 109 20.54 -5.23 -4.33
C LEU A 109 20.42 -5.02 -2.82
N THR A 110 19.37 -5.57 -2.21
CA THR A 110 19.07 -5.44 -0.78
C THR A 110 19.25 -6.76 -0.02
N ALA A 111 19.07 -7.90 -0.70
CA ALA A 111 19.33 -9.21 -0.14
C ALA A 111 19.80 -10.19 -1.22
N ALA A 112 20.70 -11.13 -0.82
CA ALA A 112 21.17 -12.22 -1.66
C ALA A 112 21.37 -13.45 -0.79
N GLU A 113 20.64 -14.53 -1.07
CA GLU A 113 20.70 -15.79 -0.33
C GLU A 113 20.32 -16.95 -1.25
N ASP A 114 21.15 -17.96 -1.33
CA ASP A 114 20.89 -19.22 -2.04
C ASP A 114 20.29 -19.09 -3.46
N GLY A 115 20.86 -18.18 -4.27
CA GLY A 115 20.35 -17.94 -5.62
C GLY A 115 19.06 -17.11 -5.69
N ARG A 116 18.61 -16.60 -4.55
CA ARG A 116 17.49 -15.64 -4.43
C ARG A 116 18.05 -14.25 -4.20
N TYR A 117 17.56 -13.30 -4.99
CA TYR A 117 18.02 -11.93 -4.97
C TYR A 117 16.82 -10.99 -4.80
N THR A 118 16.95 -10.01 -3.93
CA THR A 118 15.96 -8.95 -3.76
C THR A 118 16.59 -7.62 -4.15
N PHE A 119 15.92 -6.92 -5.03
CA PHE A 119 16.32 -5.60 -5.50
C PHE A 119 15.24 -4.59 -5.20
N GLU A 120 15.64 -3.36 -4.91
CA GLU A 120 14.75 -2.20 -4.83
C GLU A 120 15.12 -1.19 -5.91
N TYR A 121 14.11 -0.61 -6.54
CA TYR A 121 14.27 0.48 -7.51
C TYR A 121 13.12 1.47 -7.42
N ASP A 122 13.34 2.70 -7.91
CA ASP A 122 12.30 3.71 -8.05
C ASP A 122 11.72 3.67 -9.47
N ALA A 123 10.42 3.40 -9.60
CA ALA A 123 9.77 3.30 -10.89
C ALA A 123 9.55 4.68 -11.57
N ALA A 124 9.78 5.78 -10.85
CA ALA A 124 9.86 7.11 -11.44
C ALA A 124 11.19 7.34 -12.20
N GLU A 125 12.28 6.67 -11.78
CA GLU A 125 13.61 6.79 -12.38
C GLU A 125 13.91 5.66 -13.38
N THR A 126 13.44 4.45 -13.07
CA THR A 126 13.70 3.25 -13.90
C THR A 126 12.41 2.57 -14.29
N SER A 127 12.13 2.45 -15.57
CA SER A 127 10.89 1.84 -16.02
C SER A 127 10.86 0.33 -15.75
N PRO A 128 9.67 -0.25 -15.45
CA PRO A 128 9.52 -1.69 -15.31
C PRO A 128 10.01 -2.48 -16.53
N GLU A 129 9.84 -1.94 -17.75
CA GLU A 129 10.30 -2.57 -18.99
C GLU A 129 11.83 -2.69 -19.02
N ALA A 130 12.57 -1.72 -18.51
CA ALA A 130 14.02 -1.77 -18.41
C ALA A 130 14.46 -2.89 -17.45
N ILE A 131 13.77 -3.03 -16.31
CA ILE A 131 14.00 -4.11 -15.35
C ILE A 131 13.73 -5.47 -16.00
N PHE A 132 12.56 -5.68 -16.63
CA PHE A 132 12.23 -6.94 -17.29
C PHE A 132 13.19 -7.27 -18.44
N SER A 133 13.59 -6.27 -19.21
CA SER A 133 14.57 -6.44 -20.28
C SER A 133 15.95 -6.87 -19.77
N ALA A 134 16.34 -6.39 -18.59
CA ALA A 134 17.58 -6.83 -17.94
C ALA A 134 17.45 -8.25 -17.40
N ILE A 135 16.33 -8.58 -16.76
CA ILE A 135 16.06 -9.94 -16.23
C ILE A 135 16.04 -10.98 -17.36
N ALA A 136 15.47 -10.65 -18.52
CA ALA A 136 15.43 -11.54 -19.68
C ALA A 136 16.82 -11.95 -20.22
N ARG A 137 17.88 -11.21 -19.85
CA ARG A 137 19.28 -11.52 -20.19
C ARG A 137 19.99 -12.36 -19.12
N VAL A 138 19.36 -12.58 -17.99
CA VAL A 138 19.91 -13.40 -16.91
C VAL A 138 19.68 -14.87 -17.21
N SER A 139 20.73 -15.67 -17.18
CA SER A 139 20.63 -17.12 -17.38
C SER A 139 20.08 -17.82 -16.15
N GLY A 140 19.26 -18.85 -16.38
CA GLY A 140 18.79 -19.72 -15.29
C GLY A 140 17.76 -19.10 -14.36
N VAL A 141 17.03 -18.07 -14.81
CA VAL A 141 15.89 -17.50 -14.07
C VAL A 141 14.84 -18.58 -13.85
N GLN A 142 14.44 -18.78 -12.60
CA GLN A 142 13.40 -19.73 -12.19
C GLN A 142 12.10 -19.04 -11.82
N ASP A 143 12.22 -17.89 -11.14
CA ASP A 143 11.04 -17.13 -10.68
C ASP A 143 11.37 -15.63 -10.63
N VAL A 144 10.35 -14.82 -10.90
CA VAL A 144 10.40 -13.36 -10.86
C VAL A 144 9.12 -12.84 -10.24
N GLU A 145 9.25 -12.11 -9.14
CA GLU A 145 8.17 -11.37 -8.53
C GLU A 145 8.48 -9.88 -8.58
N LEU A 146 7.57 -9.09 -9.12
CA LEU A 146 7.62 -7.64 -9.06
C LEU A 146 6.51 -7.15 -8.13
N ALA A 147 6.88 -6.57 -7.00
CA ALA A 147 5.95 -6.05 -6.01
C ALA A 147 6.10 -4.53 -5.87
N ARG A 148 4.99 -3.87 -5.56
CA ARG A 148 5.05 -2.50 -5.03
C ARG A 148 5.50 -2.54 -3.58
N GLU A 149 6.12 -1.47 -3.12
CA GLU A 149 6.39 -1.34 -1.70
C GLU A 149 5.09 -1.40 -0.91
N PRO A 150 5.04 -2.18 0.18
CA PRO A 150 3.89 -2.18 1.09
C PRO A 150 3.62 -0.76 1.59
N ILE A 151 2.37 -0.39 1.64
CA ILE A 151 1.97 0.98 1.97
C ILE A 151 2.32 1.36 3.41
N GLU A 152 2.37 0.38 4.31
CA GLU A 152 2.85 0.56 5.68
C GLU A 152 4.28 1.09 5.70
N SER A 153 5.12 0.62 4.78
CA SER A 153 6.50 1.11 4.62
C SER A 153 6.52 2.55 4.10
N VAL A 154 5.64 2.88 3.16
CA VAL A 154 5.44 4.25 2.63
C VAL A 154 5.05 5.20 3.77
N ILE A 155 4.04 4.84 4.54
CA ILE A 155 3.55 5.62 5.69
C ILE A 155 4.63 5.71 6.77
N GLY A 156 5.32 4.60 7.05
CA GLY A 156 6.44 4.59 8.01
C GLY A 156 7.57 5.55 7.63
N ARG A 157 7.86 5.72 6.33
CA ARG A 157 8.84 6.72 5.86
C ARG A 157 8.33 8.15 6.06
N LEU A 158 7.06 8.41 5.77
CA LEU A 158 6.46 9.72 6.00
C LEU A 158 6.54 10.11 7.48
N TYR A 159 6.18 9.20 8.37
CA TYR A 159 6.29 9.45 9.81
C TYR A 159 7.71 9.75 10.27
N ARG A 160 8.71 8.99 9.77
CA ARG A 160 10.13 9.28 10.07
C ARG A 160 10.55 10.65 9.53
N GLY A 161 10.22 10.97 8.29
CA GLY A 161 10.54 12.28 7.69
C GLY A 161 9.93 13.46 8.46
N TRP A 162 8.74 13.31 9.02
CA TRP A 162 8.13 14.33 9.87
C TRP A 162 8.83 14.45 11.24
N GLN A 163 9.30 13.34 11.82
CA GLN A 163 10.07 13.35 13.07
C GLN A 163 11.44 14.03 12.89
N ASP A 164 12.12 13.71 11.77
CA ASP A 164 13.44 14.31 11.45
C ASP A 164 13.33 15.81 11.18
N ALA A 165 12.26 16.27 10.52
CA ALA A 165 11.99 17.67 10.26
C ALA A 165 11.72 18.48 11.55
N GLU A 166 11.09 17.88 12.55
CA GLU A 166 10.88 18.50 13.86
C GLU A 166 12.16 18.50 14.71
N GLY A 167 13.00 17.48 14.59
CA GLY A 167 14.30 17.41 15.30
C GLY A 167 15.36 18.38 14.77
N ALA A 168 15.16 18.93 13.58
CA ALA A 168 16.07 19.93 13.00
C ALA A 168 15.78 21.39 13.45
N ILE A 169 14.75 21.59 14.28
CA ILE A 169 14.32 22.93 14.76
C ILE A 169 14.69 23.15 16.25
N LEU A 170 15.34 22.18 16.89
CA LEU A 170 15.93 22.29 18.24
C LEU A 170 17.45 22.31 18.14
#